data_9077fa459dffb4c0f06d2653834abea0
#
_entry.id   9077fa459dffb4c0f06d2653834abea0
#
_cell.length_a   1.000
_cell.length_b   1.000
_cell.length_c   1.000
_cell.angle_alpha   90.00
_cell.angle_beta   90.00
_cell.angle_gamma   90.00
#
_symmetry.space_group_name_H-M   'P 1'
#
loop_
_entity.id
_entity.type
_entity.pdbx_description
1 polymer ?
#
loop_
_entity_poly.entity_id
_entity_poly.type
_entity_poly.pdbx_seq_one_letter_code
_entity_poly.pdbx_strand_id
1 'polypeptide(L)'
;MKYSDNPRKVYGKVEIVYADEELSRDVKVSVSANSEISHPAEVYKPPYKPTVKACTMDGNSTMDGTFQMMSDDLVVGWWSGKLADSTGAFANKPYIELSFGMRPIIYWRVIGDEKLNQYPVDFTLQYKRNGTVVKTDTIVGNTKVEIVVNPKMADITSVRMTISKWSTPNACAKILRFFERVYETYEGDALLSFEVGEELCSSERNYSINSDNMTVQIYNEARKFDKGYLRTLMLLDRKLYPYIGVENNGVIEYKSLGVFYSDEWDIPQDSQWVKCTATDRLMRLQLKTYVGFPLMENVSLYEIAEDILQSMGMKAEEYQITDKLKDFIVATALLPKTTGWDALQEIANAGLCKVFIDRENRIVISCEEDVAIHSPIVINPGNMFSHKSNISLTDFSNSVSVNYCEVSVKNDIIDVAETEIWLDPYETKTIAIDYTSEVAYPYAKLSNALVQIVSFDSGVNSCTCVIKNNSGTVQSATITVSGNAININTRTVTVRDEKSIEVYGVVDYSHPTSELVQSYEQAEHMATLLLTRMRAGEGSITTEWRGNPELETGLTYDCIDRFGDSAKLLCEYNKFTYDGGLKQETRGRKK
;
A
#
# COMPACT_ATOMS: atom_id res chain seq x y z
N MET A 1 -20.49 0.84 17.76
CA MET A 1 -21.44 1.25 16.70
C MET A 1 -22.49 0.17 16.54
N LYS A 2 -23.79 0.51 16.53
CA LYS A 2 -24.82 -0.53 16.46
C LYS A 2 -25.38 -0.65 15.05
N TYR A 3 -24.61 -1.24 14.15
CA TYR A 3 -25.09 -1.60 12.80
C TYR A 3 -26.20 -2.65 12.81
N SER A 4 -26.45 -3.30 13.95
CA SER A 4 -27.48 -4.32 14.15
C SER A 4 -28.89 -3.76 14.37
N ASP A 5 -29.03 -2.47 14.71
CA ASP A 5 -30.31 -1.89 15.11
C ASP A 5 -31.25 -1.68 13.91
N ASN A 6 -32.52 -1.86 14.15
CA ASN A 6 -33.59 -1.73 13.18
C ASN A 6 -34.64 -0.75 13.66
N PRO A 7 -35.11 0.20 12.81
CA PRO A 7 -34.58 0.60 11.51
C PRO A 7 -33.31 1.44 11.65
N ARG A 8 -32.37 1.33 10.69
CA ARG A 8 -31.18 2.18 10.64
C ARG A 8 -31.14 3.00 9.35
N LYS A 9 -30.59 4.19 9.41
CA LYS A 9 -30.27 5.02 8.25
C LYS A 9 -28.79 4.92 7.95
N VAL A 10 -28.46 4.55 6.73
CA VAL A 10 -27.09 4.29 6.28
C VAL A 10 -26.66 5.39 5.33
N TYR A 11 -25.41 5.81 5.43
CA TYR A 11 -24.78 6.84 4.61
C TYR A 11 -23.54 6.27 3.94
N GLY A 12 -23.37 6.55 2.66
CA GLY A 12 -22.15 6.28 1.92
C GLY A 12 -21.33 7.55 1.76
N LYS A 13 -20.03 7.41 1.84
CA LYS A 13 -19.07 8.49 1.55
C LYS A 13 -17.87 7.91 0.83
N VAL A 14 -17.37 8.60 -0.20
CA VAL A 14 -16.12 8.28 -0.88
C VAL A 14 -15.26 9.54 -0.94
N GLU A 15 -14.04 9.44 -0.45
CA GLU A 15 -13.04 10.49 -0.58
C GLU A 15 -12.03 10.08 -1.67
N ILE A 16 -11.78 10.97 -2.63
CA ILE A 16 -10.83 10.74 -3.72
C ILE A 16 -9.71 11.75 -3.62
N VAL A 17 -8.48 11.24 -3.53
CA VAL A 17 -7.26 12.06 -3.48
C VAL A 17 -6.68 12.18 -4.88
N TYR A 18 -6.81 13.34 -5.48
CA TYR A 18 -6.34 13.60 -6.85
C TYR A 18 -4.87 14.04 -6.92
N ALA A 19 -4.24 14.46 -5.81
CA ALA A 19 -2.82 14.77 -5.74
C ALA A 19 -2.08 13.71 -4.93
N ASP A 20 -0.96 13.26 -5.47
CA ASP A 20 -0.12 12.24 -4.85
C ASP A 20 0.86 12.85 -3.84
N GLU A 21 1.17 12.12 -2.77
CA GLU A 21 2.27 12.46 -1.84
C GLU A 21 3.63 12.51 -2.57
N GLU A 22 3.78 11.80 -3.67
CA GLU A 22 4.98 11.86 -4.52
C GLU A 22 5.22 13.25 -5.12
N LEU A 23 4.17 14.06 -5.31
CA LEU A 23 4.30 15.47 -5.73
C LEU A 23 5.12 16.31 -4.72
N SER A 24 5.35 15.80 -3.52
CA SER A 24 6.22 16.46 -2.55
C SER A 24 7.72 16.31 -2.84
N ARG A 25 8.13 15.39 -3.73
CA ARG A 25 9.55 15.08 -3.98
C ARG A 25 10.31 16.22 -4.63
N ASP A 26 9.68 17.00 -5.49
CA ASP A 26 10.27 18.13 -6.19
C ASP A 26 10.09 19.47 -5.46
N VAL A 27 9.41 19.48 -4.29
CA VAL A 27 9.09 20.71 -3.57
C VAL A 27 10.32 21.27 -2.85
N LYS A 28 10.56 22.56 -3.06
CA LYS A 28 11.56 23.36 -2.34
C LYS A 28 10.84 24.42 -1.50
N VAL A 29 11.23 24.52 -0.23
CA VAL A 29 10.71 25.53 0.69
C VAL A 29 11.66 26.70 0.82
N SER A 30 11.13 27.92 0.78
CA SER A 30 11.82 29.17 1.09
C SER A 30 11.01 29.96 2.10
N VAL A 31 11.68 30.53 3.10
CA VAL A 31 11.04 31.28 4.19
C VAL A 31 11.76 32.59 4.45
N SER A 32 11.07 33.59 5.04
CA SER A 32 11.65 34.87 5.38
C SER A 32 12.71 34.79 6.48
N ALA A 33 12.42 34.05 7.53
CA ALA A 33 13.29 33.69 8.63
C ALA A 33 12.67 32.55 9.44
N ASN A 34 13.52 31.77 10.09
CA ASN A 34 13.14 30.66 10.96
C ASN A 34 13.42 30.99 12.43
N SER A 35 12.57 30.47 13.33
CA SER A 35 13.01 30.22 14.70
C SER A 35 13.93 29.00 14.73
N GLU A 36 14.71 28.82 15.79
CA GLU A 36 15.67 27.72 15.92
C GLU A 36 14.99 26.32 15.93
N ILE A 37 13.76 26.25 16.45
CA ILE A 37 12.97 25.00 16.52
C ILE A 37 12.24 24.65 15.23
N SER A 38 12.23 25.52 14.24
CA SER A 38 11.42 25.40 13.02
C SER A 38 11.95 24.32 12.07
N HIS A 39 11.03 23.52 11.50
CA HIS A 39 11.28 22.54 10.44
C HIS A 39 10.41 22.84 9.21
N PRO A 40 10.78 23.84 8.38
CA PRO A 40 9.93 24.28 7.26
C PRO A 40 9.55 23.18 6.26
N ALA A 41 10.38 22.15 6.09
CA ALA A 41 10.08 21.03 5.18
C ALA A 41 8.91 20.16 5.66
N GLU A 42 8.57 20.19 6.94
CA GLU A 42 7.43 19.42 7.47
C GLU A 42 6.07 19.96 7.01
N VAL A 43 5.99 21.21 6.55
CA VAL A 43 4.72 21.80 6.12
C VAL A 43 4.11 21.12 4.89
N TYR A 44 4.92 20.45 4.08
CA TYR A 44 4.49 19.74 2.88
C TYR A 44 4.81 18.25 2.87
N LYS A 45 5.58 17.76 3.86
CA LYS A 45 5.88 16.32 4.04
C LYS A 45 5.18 15.81 5.29
N PRO A 46 4.55 14.64 5.26
CA PRO A 46 4.14 13.98 6.49
C PRO A 46 5.41 13.60 7.28
N PRO A 47 5.53 13.95 8.57
CA PRO A 47 6.65 13.52 9.39
C PRO A 47 6.48 12.04 9.72
N TYR A 48 7.41 11.21 9.29
CA TYR A 48 7.42 9.79 9.66
C TYR A 48 7.89 9.56 11.11
N LYS A 49 8.80 10.40 11.56
CA LYS A 49 9.27 10.46 12.96
C LYS A 49 9.61 11.91 13.26
N PRO A 50 8.68 12.69 13.79
CA PRO A 50 8.96 14.08 14.10
C PRO A 50 10.05 14.13 15.17
N THR A 51 11.11 14.90 14.89
CA THR A 51 12.16 15.19 15.83
C THR A 51 12.08 16.66 16.23
N VAL A 52 12.24 16.93 17.51
CA VAL A 52 12.30 18.29 18.05
C VAL A 52 13.73 18.58 18.45
N LYS A 53 14.28 19.67 17.95
CA LYS A 53 15.57 20.17 18.44
C LYS A 53 15.45 20.49 19.92
N ALA A 54 16.41 20.04 20.72
CA ALA A 54 16.41 20.22 22.15
C ALA A 54 17.77 20.76 22.61
N CYS A 55 17.79 21.37 23.79
CA CYS A 55 19.01 21.73 24.50
C CYS A 55 18.93 21.18 25.91
N THR A 56 20.10 21.02 26.54
CA THR A 56 20.20 20.61 27.95
C THR A 56 20.41 21.80 28.86
N MET A 57 19.88 21.76 30.06
CA MET A 57 19.99 22.83 31.04
C MET A 57 21.44 23.06 31.54
N ASP A 58 22.30 22.05 31.39
CA ASP A 58 23.71 22.09 31.73
C ASP A 58 24.59 22.67 30.62
N GLY A 59 24.01 23.04 29.48
CA GLY A 59 24.70 23.62 28.34
C GLY A 59 25.54 22.67 27.51
N ASN A 60 25.46 21.35 27.78
CA ASN A 60 26.21 20.34 27.01
C ASN A 60 25.64 20.12 25.59
N SER A 61 24.37 20.44 25.38
CA SER A 61 23.72 20.42 24.07
C SER A 61 22.98 21.71 23.79
N THR A 62 23.23 22.29 22.62
CA THR A 62 22.64 23.57 22.18
C THR A 62 21.50 23.31 21.16
N MET A 63 20.68 24.32 20.88
CA MET A 63 19.55 24.23 19.93
C MET A 63 20.00 24.25 18.46
N ASP A 64 21.22 23.85 18.17
CA ASP A 64 21.77 23.81 16.80
C ASP A 64 21.27 22.60 15.96
N GLY A 65 20.56 21.68 16.59
CA GLY A 65 20.00 20.47 15.95
C GLY A 65 20.89 19.24 16.05
N THR A 66 22.04 19.34 16.75
CA THR A 66 22.90 18.16 17.04
C THR A 66 22.26 17.23 18.06
N PHE A 67 21.45 17.79 18.98
CA PHE A 67 20.63 17.03 19.91
C PHE A 67 19.16 17.16 19.54
N GLN A 68 18.50 16.03 19.26
CA GLN A 68 17.10 15.97 18.89
C GLN A 68 16.39 14.91 19.71
N MET A 69 15.17 15.22 20.15
CA MET A 69 14.28 14.28 20.82
C MET A 69 13.18 13.84 19.85
N MET A 70 12.86 12.56 19.86
CA MET A 70 11.67 12.05 19.14
C MET A 70 10.42 12.57 19.86
N SER A 71 9.44 13.02 19.06
CA SER A 71 8.14 13.43 19.57
C SER A 71 7.07 12.53 18.95
N ASP A 72 6.29 11.87 19.79
CA ASP A 72 5.23 10.96 19.34
C ASP A 72 4.04 11.72 18.72
N ASP A 73 3.89 13.03 19.03
CA ASP A 73 2.67 13.79 18.70
C ASP A 73 2.88 15.15 18.01
N LEU A 74 4.09 15.57 17.69
CA LEU A 74 4.34 16.94 17.28
C LEU A 74 4.91 17.07 15.86
N VAL A 75 4.06 17.53 14.95
CA VAL A 75 4.53 18.23 13.76
C VAL A 75 5.01 19.61 14.23
N VAL A 76 6.30 19.92 14.06
CA VAL A 76 6.85 21.22 14.42
C VAL A 76 6.46 22.28 13.38
N GLY A 77 6.56 21.95 12.11
CA GLY A 77 6.25 22.85 11.01
C GLY A 77 7.17 24.06 10.92
N TRP A 78 6.70 25.12 10.29
CA TRP A 78 7.42 26.38 10.16
C TRP A 78 7.00 27.38 11.23
N TRP A 79 7.98 27.92 11.96
CA TRP A 79 7.82 29.02 12.94
C TRP A 79 8.56 30.24 12.44
N SER A 80 7.92 31.42 12.45
CA SER A 80 8.55 32.66 12.05
C SER A 80 9.69 33.05 13.01
N GLY A 81 10.76 33.68 12.46
CA GLY A 81 11.90 34.13 13.26
C GLY A 81 11.62 35.40 14.06
N LYS A 82 10.44 36.02 13.93
CA LYS A 82 10.05 37.25 14.66
C LYS A 82 8.66 37.05 15.28
N LEU A 83 8.46 37.66 16.43
CA LEU A 83 7.17 37.70 17.13
C LEU A 83 6.25 38.74 16.50
N ALA A 84 4.96 38.51 16.56
CA ALA A 84 3.92 39.52 16.38
C ALA A 84 3.99 40.55 17.53
N ASP A 85 3.48 41.73 17.30
CA ASP A 85 3.36 42.76 18.35
C ASP A 85 2.18 42.49 19.31
N SER A 86 1.91 43.42 20.23
CA SER A 86 0.81 43.33 21.20
C SER A 86 -0.60 43.32 20.58
N THR A 87 -0.73 43.60 19.27
CA THR A 87 -1.98 43.55 18.51
C THR A 87 -2.08 42.32 17.61
N GLY A 88 -1.03 41.50 17.60
CA GLY A 88 -0.88 40.36 16.71
C GLY A 88 -0.34 40.71 15.31
N ALA A 89 0.00 41.95 15.04
CA ALA A 89 0.51 42.39 13.75
C ALA A 89 2.04 42.17 13.63
N PHE A 90 2.53 41.96 12.40
CA PHE A 90 3.94 41.84 12.10
C PHE A 90 4.46 43.09 11.42
N ALA A 91 5.45 43.78 12.03
CA ALA A 91 6.14 44.88 11.40
C ALA A 91 6.89 44.45 10.13
N ASN A 92 7.60 43.32 10.21
CA ASN A 92 8.17 42.61 9.06
C ASN A 92 7.35 41.35 8.81
N LYS A 93 6.53 41.38 7.79
CA LYS A 93 5.59 40.31 7.47
C LYS A 93 6.34 39.01 7.14
N PRO A 94 6.23 37.96 7.96
CA PRO A 94 6.85 36.68 7.67
C PRO A 94 6.19 36.01 6.47
N TYR A 95 6.98 35.25 5.70
CA TYR A 95 6.47 34.48 4.59
C TYR A 95 7.05 33.07 4.52
N ILE A 96 6.27 32.18 3.92
CA ILE A 96 6.67 30.86 3.45
C ILE A 96 6.28 30.71 1.98
N GLU A 97 7.17 30.17 1.18
CA GLU A 97 6.95 29.88 -0.25
C GLU A 97 7.36 28.45 -0.56
N LEU A 98 6.49 27.71 -1.21
CA LEU A 98 6.79 26.42 -1.81
C LEU A 98 6.94 26.59 -3.32
N SER A 99 8.04 26.07 -3.86
CA SER A 99 8.32 26.01 -5.30
C SER A 99 8.39 24.56 -5.76
N PHE A 100 7.84 24.25 -6.93
CA PHE A 100 7.68 22.91 -7.45
C PHE A 100 7.60 22.91 -8.98
N GLY A 101 7.62 21.74 -9.61
CA GLY A 101 7.35 21.57 -11.03
C GLY A 101 5.99 22.16 -11.42
N MET A 102 5.86 22.62 -12.66
CA MET A 102 4.62 23.24 -13.15
C MET A 102 3.44 22.28 -13.03
N ARG A 103 2.40 22.71 -12.30
CA ARG A 103 1.19 21.91 -12.07
C ARG A 103 -0.04 22.76 -11.78
N PRO A 104 -1.26 22.21 -11.96
CA PRO A 104 -2.48 22.88 -11.55
C PRO A 104 -2.60 22.90 -10.02
N ILE A 105 -3.10 24.01 -9.46
CA ILE A 105 -3.44 24.16 -8.05
C ILE A 105 -4.95 24.37 -7.92
N ILE A 106 -5.62 23.42 -7.30
CA ILE A 106 -7.07 23.42 -7.12
C ILE A 106 -7.43 23.91 -5.75
N TYR A 107 -6.87 23.27 -4.74
CA TYR A 107 -7.03 23.61 -3.34
C TYR A 107 -5.68 23.83 -2.71
N TRP A 108 -5.60 24.83 -1.86
CA TRP A 108 -4.40 25.08 -1.06
C TRP A 108 -4.77 25.06 0.40
N ARG A 109 -4.12 24.21 1.18
CA ARG A 109 -4.39 24.00 2.59
C ARG A 109 -3.37 24.75 3.44
N VAL A 110 -3.86 25.47 4.44
CA VAL A 110 -3.06 26.15 5.47
C VAL A 110 -3.57 25.70 6.82
N ILE A 111 -2.69 25.14 7.65
CA ILE A 111 -3.02 24.79 9.04
C ILE A 111 -2.07 25.51 9.96
N GLY A 112 -2.64 26.24 10.93
CA GLY A 112 -1.94 26.84 12.05
C GLY A 112 -1.63 25.85 13.16
N ASP A 113 -1.50 26.32 14.40
CA ASP A 113 -1.29 25.47 15.57
C ASP A 113 -2.65 24.95 16.11
N GLU A 114 -2.94 23.70 15.83
CA GLU A 114 -4.19 23.07 16.27
C GLU A 114 -4.26 22.88 17.78
N LYS A 115 -3.14 22.60 18.45
CA LYS A 115 -3.10 22.37 19.91
C LYS A 115 -3.38 23.64 20.70
N LEU A 116 -2.84 24.78 20.26
CA LEU A 116 -3.03 26.07 20.91
C LEU A 116 -4.13 26.91 20.27
N ASN A 117 -4.81 26.40 19.26
CA ASN A 117 -5.84 27.09 18.48
C ASN A 117 -5.34 28.45 17.94
N GLN A 118 -4.12 28.47 17.37
CA GLN A 118 -3.50 29.66 16.82
C GLN A 118 -3.48 29.58 15.28
N TYR A 119 -3.74 30.72 14.62
CA TYR A 119 -3.94 30.76 13.17
C TYR A 119 -3.58 32.13 12.57
N PRO A 120 -3.31 32.20 11.26
CA PRO A 120 -3.14 33.48 10.56
C PRO A 120 -4.49 34.18 10.43
N VAL A 121 -4.58 35.41 10.94
CA VAL A 121 -5.80 36.25 10.87
C VAL A 121 -5.86 36.97 9.54
N ASP A 122 -4.79 37.70 9.19
CA ASP A 122 -4.67 38.43 7.94
C ASP A 122 -3.44 37.94 7.17
N PHE A 123 -3.64 37.49 5.96
CA PHE A 123 -2.55 36.98 5.12
C PHE A 123 -2.90 37.02 3.63
N THR A 124 -1.89 36.88 2.78
CA THR A 124 -2.05 36.76 1.32
C THR A 124 -1.45 35.46 0.82
N LEU A 125 -2.09 34.86 -0.19
CA LEU A 125 -1.55 33.76 -0.98
C LEU A 125 -1.28 34.26 -2.40
N GLN A 126 -0.02 34.21 -2.84
CA GLN A 126 0.41 34.58 -4.19
C GLN A 126 0.73 33.32 -4.97
N TYR A 127 0.04 33.11 -6.08
CA TYR A 127 0.30 32.02 -7.02
C TYR A 127 1.19 32.55 -8.14
N LYS A 128 2.31 31.85 -8.40
CA LYS A 128 3.29 32.30 -9.38
C LYS A 128 3.48 31.28 -10.48
N ARG A 129 3.69 31.78 -11.70
CA ARG A 129 4.12 31.02 -12.86
C ARG A 129 5.51 31.52 -13.26
N ASN A 130 6.52 30.65 -13.18
CA ASN A 130 7.91 30.98 -13.49
C ASN A 130 8.38 32.29 -12.82
N GLY A 131 8.07 32.43 -11.51
CA GLY A 131 8.43 33.60 -10.70
C GLY A 131 7.50 34.81 -10.80
N THR A 132 6.60 34.87 -11.81
CA THR A 132 5.64 35.97 -11.98
C THR A 132 4.35 35.68 -11.24
N VAL A 133 3.87 36.61 -10.42
CA VAL A 133 2.58 36.51 -9.72
C VAL A 133 1.44 36.59 -10.72
N VAL A 134 0.63 35.53 -10.81
CA VAL A 134 -0.53 35.45 -11.73
C VAL A 134 -1.87 35.64 -11.01
N LYS A 135 -1.90 35.39 -9.68
CA LYS A 135 -3.07 35.61 -8.83
C LYS A 135 -2.63 35.88 -7.39
N THR A 136 -3.42 36.68 -6.67
CA THR A 136 -3.27 36.91 -5.23
C THR A 136 -4.64 36.79 -4.58
N ASP A 137 -4.77 35.88 -3.62
CA ASP A 137 -5.91 35.80 -2.71
C ASP A 137 -5.55 36.51 -1.41
N THR A 138 -6.39 37.42 -0.96
CA THR A 138 -6.22 38.16 0.29
C THR A 138 -7.28 37.71 1.27
N ILE A 139 -6.87 37.17 2.41
CA ILE A 139 -7.71 36.71 3.50
C ILE A 139 -7.56 37.69 4.67
N VAL A 140 -8.66 38.22 5.18
CA VAL A 140 -8.71 39.16 6.28
C VAL A 140 -9.73 38.68 7.32
N GLY A 141 -9.38 38.78 8.61
CA GLY A 141 -10.27 38.42 9.70
C GLY A 141 -10.55 36.93 9.82
N ASN A 142 -9.63 36.07 9.39
CA ASN A 142 -9.81 34.63 9.56
C ASN A 142 -9.86 34.25 11.04
N THR A 143 -10.73 33.29 11.37
CA THR A 143 -10.94 32.75 12.72
C THR A 143 -10.76 31.23 12.81
N LYS A 144 -10.25 30.61 11.74
CA LYS A 144 -10.10 29.15 11.65
C LYS A 144 -8.63 28.77 11.65
N VAL A 145 -8.31 27.67 12.35
CA VAL A 145 -6.96 27.07 12.35
C VAL A 145 -6.65 26.42 11.00
N GLU A 146 -7.64 25.72 10.44
CA GLU A 146 -7.54 25.15 9.09
C GLU A 146 -8.28 26.02 8.08
N ILE A 147 -7.58 26.36 7.01
CA ILE A 147 -8.10 27.14 5.89
C ILE A 147 -7.82 26.37 4.62
N VAL A 148 -8.86 26.20 3.80
CA VAL A 148 -8.73 25.67 2.44
C VAL A 148 -9.16 26.76 1.47
N VAL A 149 -8.24 27.15 0.59
CA VAL A 149 -8.50 28.11 -0.49
C VAL A 149 -8.59 27.36 -1.80
N ASN A 150 -9.53 27.75 -2.65
CA ASN A 150 -9.75 27.13 -3.95
C ASN A 150 -9.40 28.10 -5.09
N PRO A 151 -8.12 28.22 -5.47
CA PRO A 151 -7.66 29.15 -6.49
C PRO A 151 -8.06 28.74 -7.91
N LYS A 152 -8.21 27.44 -8.20
CA LYS A 152 -8.50 26.87 -9.53
C LYS A 152 -7.57 27.41 -10.61
N MET A 153 -6.28 27.31 -10.39
CA MET A 153 -5.24 27.82 -11.28
C MET A 153 -4.56 26.68 -12.04
N ALA A 154 -4.29 26.86 -13.31
CA ALA A 154 -3.40 26.01 -14.10
C ALA A 154 -1.96 26.55 -14.08
N ASP A 155 -0.97 25.66 -14.34
CA ASP A 155 0.42 26.02 -14.65
C ASP A 155 1.13 26.85 -13.58
N ILE A 156 0.95 26.51 -12.30
CA ILE A 156 1.61 27.20 -11.18
C ILE A 156 2.94 26.50 -10.86
N THR A 157 3.96 27.31 -10.56
CA THR A 157 5.30 26.83 -10.17
C THR A 157 5.68 27.18 -8.74
N SER A 158 4.98 28.13 -8.10
CA SER A 158 5.14 28.36 -6.66
C SER A 158 3.92 29.04 -6.03
N VAL A 159 3.75 28.83 -4.72
CA VAL A 159 2.74 29.50 -3.90
C VAL A 159 3.44 30.10 -2.68
N ARG A 160 3.26 31.42 -2.49
CA ARG A 160 3.79 32.18 -1.34
C ARG A 160 2.66 32.65 -0.45
N MET A 161 2.76 32.32 0.85
CA MET A 161 1.96 32.91 1.90
C MET A 161 2.74 34.01 2.61
N THR A 162 2.12 35.17 2.79
CA THR A 162 2.69 36.28 3.57
C THR A 162 1.71 36.64 4.67
N ILE A 163 2.13 36.57 5.94
CA ILE A 163 1.27 36.78 7.10
C ILE A 163 1.43 38.22 7.60
N SER A 164 0.31 38.94 7.72
CA SER A 164 0.26 40.32 8.25
C SER A 164 -0.15 40.35 9.72
N LYS A 165 -1.02 39.40 10.14
CA LYS A 165 -1.53 39.34 11.51
C LYS A 165 -1.73 37.88 11.95
N TRP A 166 -1.33 37.61 13.19
CA TRP A 166 -1.48 36.34 13.87
C TRP A 166 -2.57 36.41 14.96
N SER A 167 -3.23 35.30 15.27
CA SER A 167 -4.32 35.27 16.26
C SER A 167 -3.86 35.54 17.70
N THR A 168 -2.59 35.27 18.01
CA THR A 168 -2.02 35.41 19.34
C THR A 168 -0.98 36.52 19.37
N PRO A 169 -1.18 37.56 20.18
CA PRO A 169 -0.18 38.63 20.39
C PRO A 169 1.13 38.06 20.97
N ASN A 170 2.25 38.73 20.64
CA ASN A 170 3.58 38.42 21.14
C ASN A 170 4.02 36.95 20.87
N ALA A 171 3.48 36.32 19.83
CA ALA A 171 3.78 34.95 19.43
C ALA A 171 4.39 34.88 18.03
N CYS A 172 5.15 33.83 17.75
CA CYS A 172 5.56 33.48 16.39
C CYS A 172 4.34 33.02 15.57
N ALA A 173 4.33 33.31 14.27
CA ALA A 173 3.46 32.60 13.36
C ALA A 173 3.94 31.15 13.25
N LYS A 174 3.05 30.19 13.41
CA LYS A 174 3.34 28.77 13.37
C LYS A 174 2.43 28.09 12.35
N ILE A 175 3.02 27.58 11.28
CA ILE A 175 2.30 26.89 10.22
C ILE A 175 2.71 25.43 10.23
N LEU A 176 1.75 24.54 10.55
CA LEU A 176 1.98 23.09 10.57
C LEU A 176 1.85 22.47 9.19
N ARG A 177 0.91 23.00 8.38
CA ARG A 177 0.70 22.54 7.00
C ARG A 177 0.52 23.73 6.06
N PHE A 178 1.23 23.67 4.96
CA PHE A 178 1.14 24.63 3.87
C PHE A 178 1.39 23.88 2.57
N PHE A 179 0.33 23.29 2.03
CA PHE A 179 0.45 22.43 0.85
C PHE A 179 -0.86 22.33 0.09
N GLU A 180 -0.78 21.81 -1.12
CA GLU A 180 -1.90 21.52 -1.97
C GLU A 180 -2.82 20.48 -1.32
N ARG A 181 -4.12 20.78 -1.26
CA ARG A 181 -5.16 19.81 -0.94
C ARG A 181 -5.93 19.52 -2.21
N VAL A 182 -5.77 18.31 -2.74
CA VAL A 182 -6.53 17.88 -3.90
C VAL A 182 -7.24 16.58 -3.52
N TYR A 183 -8.21 16.69 -2.62
CA TYR A 183 -9.17 15.63 -2.46
C TYR A 183 -10.59 16.19 -2.51
N GLU A 184 -11.51 15.41 -3.04
CA GLU A 184 -12.95 15.71 -3.00
C GLU A 184 -13.67 14.61 -2.26
N THR A 185 -14.70 14.99 -1.50
CA THR A 185 -15.61 14.09 -0.80
C THR A 185 -16.90 14.01 -1.61
N TYR A 186 -17.33 12.78 -1.89
CA TYR A 186 -18.58 12.48 -2.57
C TYR A 186 -19.49 11.77 -1.58
N GLU A 187 -20.65 12.38 -1.31
CA GLU A 187 -21.69 11.90 -0.40
C GLU A 187 -23.06 12.45 -0.83
N GLY A 188 -24.16 11.91 -0.27
CA GLY A 188 -25.51 12.31 -0.62
C GLY A 188 -25.77 12.19 -2.13
N ASP A 189 -26.33 13.23 -2.74
CA ASP A 189 -26.69 13.26 -4.17
C ASP A 189 -25.47 13.24 -5.11
N ALA A 190 -24.27 13.56 -4.62
CA ALA A 190 -23.04 13.50 -5.39
C ALA A 190 -22.49 12.09 -5.52
N LEU A 191 -22.87 11.16 -4.65
CA LEU A 191 -22.48 9.76 -4.66
C LEU A 191 -23.66 8.89 -5.09
N LEU A 192 -23.61 8.37 -6.32
CA LEU A 192 -24.72 7.53 -6.84
C LEU A 192 -24.67 6.13 -6.26
N SER A 193 -23.51 5.48 -6.31
CA SER A 193 -23.31 4.15 -5.75
C SER A 193 -21.83 3.83 -5.58
N PHE A 194 -21.53 2.84 -4.77
CA PHE A 194 -20.25 2.16 -4.83
C PHE A 194 -20.40 0.67 -4.43
N GLU A 195 -19.47 -0.11 -4.92
CA GLU A 195 -19.28 -1.51 -4.53
C GLU A 195 -17.82 -1.69 -4.08
N VAL A 196 -17.62 -2.42 -2.97
CA VAL A 196 -16.31 -2.82 -2.48
C VAL A 196 -16.32 -4.33 -2.28
N GLY A 197 -15.39 -5.02 -2.93
CA GLY A 197 -15.15 -6.44 -2.76
C GLY A 197 -13.85 -6.67 -1.99
N GLU A 198 -13.93 -7.37 -0.87
CA GLU A 198 -12.79 -7.84 -0.07
C GLU A 198 -12.69 -9.35 -0.25
N GLU A 199 -11.53 -9.88 -0.62
CA GLU A 199 -11.35 -11.30 -0.85
C GLU A 199 -10.06 -11.84 -0.23
N LEU A 200 -10.22 -12.74 0.74
CA LEU A 200 -9.13 -13.42 1.41
C LEU A 200 -8.54 -14.57 0.58
N CYS A 201 -9.39 -15.30 -0.15
CA CYS A 201 -9.00 -16.46 -0.94
C CYS A 201 -10.07 -16.75 -2.01
N SER A 202 -9.65 -16.82 -3.28
CA SER A 202 -10.55 -17.06 -4.41
C SER A 202 -11.01 -18.51 -4.53
N SER A 203 -10.23 -19.46 -4.01
CA SER A 203 -10.59 -20.90 -4.03
C SER A 203 -10.08 -21.61 -2.79
N GLU A 204 -10.78 -22.68 -2.39
CA GLU A 204 -10.39 -23.52 -1.26
C GLU A 204 -9.13 -24.35 -1.52
N ARG A 205 -8.74 -24.51 -2.79
CA ARG A 205 -7.61 -25.32 -3.21
C ARG A 205 -6.31 -24.55 -3.32
N ASN A 206 -6.37 -23.26 -3.64
CA ASN A 206 -5.17 -22.48 -3.94
C ASN A 206 -4.97 -21.38 -2.90
N TYR A 207 -3.78 -21.36 -2.31
CA TYR A 207 -3.28 -20.24 -1.55
C TYR A 207 -2.81 -19.15 -2.53
N SER A 208 -3.78 -18.43 -3.10
CA SER A 208 -3.49 -17.37 -4.08
C SER A 208 -3.60 -16.01 -3.42
N ILE A 209 -2.78 -15.09 -3.88
CA ILE A 209 -2.94 -13.68 -3.58
C ILE A 209 -4.20 -13.17 -4.27
N ASN A 210 -5.03 -12.44 -3.55
CA ASN A 210 -6.19 -11.77 -4.11
C ASN A 210 -6.14 -10.29 -3.78
N SER A 211 -6.50 -9.49 -4.78
CA SER A 211 -6.62 -8.05 -4.65
C SER A 211 -8.07 -7.67 -4.44
N ASP A 212 -8.30 -6.83 -3.46
CA ASP A 212 -9.59 -6.19 -3.23
C ASP A 212 -9.91 -5.22 -4.37
N ASN A 213 -11.19 -5.06 -4.65
CA ASN A 213 -11.66 -4.22 -5.74
C ASN A 213 -12.74 -3.24 -5.29
N MET A 214 -12.82 -2.13 -6.00
CA MET A 214 -13.83 -1.11 -5.78
C MET A 214 -14.35 -0.58 -7.10
N THR A 215 -15.64 -0.32 -7.15
CA THR A 215 -16.27 0.48 -8.22
C THR A 215 -17.06 1.60 -7.58
N VAL A 216 -16.91 2.82 -8.06
CA VAL A 216 -17.69 3.97 -7.60
C VAL A 216 -18.33 4.69 -8.77
N GLN A 217 -19.57 5.13 -8.61
CA GLN A 217 -20.30 5.96 -9.56
C GLN A 217 -20.67 7.29 -8.90
N ILE A 218 -20.25 8.38 -9.52
CA ILE A 218 -20.32 9.74 -8.99
C ILE A 218 -21.14 10.60 -9.95
N TYR A 219 -21.95 11.51 -9.41
CA TYR A 219 -22.66 12.51 -10.20
C TYR A 219 -21.67 13.53 -10.79
N ASN A 220 -21.70 13.68 -12.11
CA ASN A 220 -20.84 14.61 -12.85
C ASN A 220 -21.47 16.01 -12.92
N GLU A 221 -21.55 16.67 -11.75
CA GLU A 221 -22.11 18.00 -11.62
C GLU A 221 -21.38 19.01 -12.50
N ALA A 222 -22.16 19.81 -13.24
CA ALA A 222 -21.64 20.81 -14.19
C ALA A 222 -20.58 20.26 -15.16
N ARG A 223 -20.55 18.96 -15.41
CA ARG A 223 -19.60 18.27 -16.27
C ARG A 223 -18.13 18.55 -15.94
N LYS A 224 -17.82 18.60 -14.63
CA LYS A 224 -16.49 18.92 -14.14
C LYS A 224 -15.41 17.91 -14.55
N PHE A 225 -15.81 16.67 -14.88
CA PHE A 225 -14.91 15.62 -15.35
C PHE A 225 -14.69 15.60 -16.87
N ASP A 226 -15.55 16.24 -17.65
CA ASP A 226 -15.43 16.25 -19.12
C ASP A 226 -14.40 17.27 -19.61
N LYS A 227 -14.28 18.40 -18.93
CA LYS A 227 -13.45 19.55 -19.33
C LYS A 227 -12.75 20.17 -18.12
N GLY A 228 -11.54 20.68 -18.36
CA GLY A 228 -10.79 21.43 -17.37
C GLY A 228 -9.82 20.57 -16.55
N TYR A 229 -9.45 21.08 -15.39
CA TYR A 229 -8.34 20.60 -14.61
C TYR A 229 -8.57 19.22 -13.96
N LEU A 230 -9.80 18.86 -13.59
CA LEU A 230 -10.07 17.53 -13.01
C LEU A 230 -9.69 16.41 -13.97
N ARG A 231 -9.94 16.59 -15.28
CA ARG A 231 -9.54 15.60 -16.28
C ARG A 231 -8.03 15.38 -16.31
N THR A 232 -7.23 16.43 -16.10
CA THR A 232 -5.76 16.31 -16.04
C THR A 232 -5.28 15.67 -14.75
N LEU A 233 -6.10 15.66 -13.69
CA LEU A 233 -5.83 15.04 -12.41
C LEU A 233 -6.39 13.63 -12.31
N MET A 234 -7.29 13.21 -13.20
CA MET A 234 -7.81 11.85 -13.30
C MET A 234 -6.77 10.95 -13.94
N LEU A 235 -5.63 10.87 -13.30
CA LEU A 235 -4.60 9.93 -13.65
C LEU A 235 -4.89 8.59 -12.96
N LEU A 236 -4.28 7.56 -13.50
CA LEU A 236 -4.24 6.26 -12.82
C LEU A 236 -3.62 6.40 -11.43
N ASP A 237 -3.91 5.44 -10.57
CA ASP A 237 -3.29 5.35 -9.24
C ASP A 237 -3.72 6.43 -8.24
N ARG A 238 -4.95 6.96 -8.37
CA ARG A 238 -5.53 7.89 -7.38
C ARG A 238 -6.10 7.12 -6.19
N LYS A 239 -5.83 7.58 -4.96
CA LYS A 239 -6.34 6.94 -3.75
C LYS A 239 -7.82 7.24 -3.54
N LEU A 240 -8.61 6.19 -3.33
CA LEU A 240 -10.03 6.23 -2.99
C LEU A 240 -10.24 5.64 -1.61
N TYR A 241 -11.02 6.33 -0.78
CA TYR A 241 -11.36 5.91 0.57
C TYR A 241 -12.88 5.77 0.68
N PRO A 242 -13.46 4.57 0.55
CA PRO A 242 -14.88 4.33 0.76
C PRO A 242 -15.20 4.18 2.24
N TYR A 243 -16.35 4.72 2.63
CA TYR A 243 -16.88 4.66 4.00
C TYR A 243 -18.35 4.32 4.00
N ILE A 244 -18.76 3.53 4.98
CA ILE A 244 -20.17 3.34 5.35
C ILE A 244 -20.38 4.00 6.71
N GLY A 245 -21.39 4.88 6.80
CA GLY A 245 -21.80 5.57 8.01
C GLY A 245 -23.18 5.12 8.52
N VAL A 246 -23.37 5.15 9.82
CA VAL A 246 -24.68 4.97 10.48
C VAL A 246 -24.91 6.13 11.42
N GLU A 247 -26.12 6.67 11.37
CA GLU A 247 -26.51 7.74 12.27
C GLU A 247 -26.78 7.18 13.68
N ASN A 248 -26.08 7.74 14.65
CA ASN A 248 -26.23 7.43 16.06
C ASN A 248 -26.41 8.74 16.84
N ASN A 249 -27.57 8.94 17.47
CA ASN A 249 -27.89 10.15 18.23
C ASN A 249 -27.66 11.47 17.45
N GLY A 250 -27.97 11.49 16.16
CA GLY A 250 -27.79 12.67 15.31
C GLY A 250 -26.37 12.90 14.81
N VAL A 251 -25.44 12.00 15.12
CA VAL A 251 -24.06 12.00 14.60
C VAL A 251 -23.87 10.81 13.67
N ILE A 252 -23.30 11.04 12.48
CA ILE A 252 -22.96 9.96 11.54
C ILE A 252 -21.56 9.46 11.88
N GLU A 253 -21.48 8.21 12.29
CA GLU A 253 -20.22 7.51 12.54
C GLU A 253 -19.83 6.70 11.29
N TYR A 254 -18.68 7.01 10.69
CA TYR A 254 -18.19 6.36 9.48
C TYR A 254 -17.16 5.26 9.81
N LYS A 255 -17.30 4.10 9.17
CA LYS A 255 -16.30 3.03 9.15
C LYS A 255 -15.68 2.96 7.76
N SER A 256 -14.33 2.96 7.69
CA SER A 256 -13.59 2.77 6.44
C SER A 256 -13.75 1.33 5.93
N LEU A 257 -13.79 1.17 4.61
CA LEU A 257 -13.75 -0.11 3.92
C LEU A 257 -12.40 -0.35 3.22
N GLY A 258 -11.35 0.39 3.58
CA GLY A 258 -10.03 0.23 3.02
C GLY A 258 -9.56 1.39 2.15
N VAL A 259 -8.45 1.16 1.44
CA VAL A 259 -7.81 2.13 0.55
C VAL A 259 -7.63 1.49 -0.82
N PHE A 260 -8.14 2.15 -1.85
CA PHE A 260 -8.10 1.68 -3.22
C PHE A 260 -7.36 2.67 -4.10
N TYR A 261 -6.89 2.20 -5.25
CA TYR A 261 -6.15 3.00 -6.21
C TYR A 261 -6.84 2.89 -7.57
N SER A 262 -7.14 4.03 -8.19
CA SER A 262 -7.89 4.07 -9.44
C SER A 262 -7.14 3.38 -10.59
N ASP A 263 -7.86 2.52 -11.32
CA ASP A 263 -7.36 1.82 -12.50
C ASP A 263 -7.92 2.42 -13.77
N GLU A 264 -9.24 2.67 -13.81
CA GLU A 264 -9.93 3.14 -15.00
C GLU A 264 -11.03 4.14 -14.64
N TRP A 265 -11.20 5.13 -15.49
CA TRP A 265 -12.27 6.12 -15.41
C TRP A 265 -13.11 6.08 -16.69
N ASP A 266 -14.41 5.81 -16.53
CA ASP A 266 -15.41 5.89 -17.61
C ASP A 266 -16.22 7.17 -17.47
N ILE A 267 -16.15 8.03 -18.50
CA ILE A 267 -16.77 9.37 -18.52
C ILE A 267 -17.64 9.50 -19.78
N PRO A 268 -18.87 8.99 -19.74
CA PRO A 268 -19.75 9.06 -20.91
C PRO A 268 -20.21 10.50 -21.17
N GLN A 269 -20.14 10.94 -22.44
CA GLN A 269 -20.51 12.31 -22.82
C GLN A 269 -22.02 12.57 -22.83
N ASP A 270 -22.81 11.52 -22.91
CA ASP A 270 -24.28 11.56 -22.97
C ASP A 270 -24.94 11.42 -21.60
N SER A 271 -24.18 11.21 -20.54
CA SER A 271 -24.65 10.98 -19.18
C SER A 271 -24.07 11.98 -18.18
N GLN A 272 -24.70 12.11 -17.03
CA GLN A 272 -24.23 12.97 -15.93
C GLN A 272 -23.62 12.16 -14.77
N TRP A 273 -22.96 11.06 -15.10
CA TRP A 273 -22.22 10.26 -14.14
C TRP A 273 -20.81 9.96 -14.64
N VAL A 274 -19.94 9.63 -13.69
CA VAL A 274 -18.59 9.13 -13.93
C VAL A 274 -18.42 7.87 -13.11
N LYS A 275 -17.84 6.84 -13.69
CA LYS A 275 -17.52 5.58 -13.03
C LYS A 275 -16.00 5.44 -12.90
N CYS A 276 -15.55 5.04 -11.72
CA CYS A 276 -14.16 4.67 -11.48
C CYS A 276 -14.10 3.23 -10.99
N THR A 277 -13.21 2.43 -11.56
CA THR A 277 -12.78 1.14 -11.01
C THR A 277 -11.44 1.32 -10.34
N ALA A 278 -11.24 0.61 -9.25
CA ALA A 278 -10.04 0.72 -8.43
C ALA A 278 -9.72 -0.63 -7.79
N THR A 279 -8.45 -0.88 -7.53
CA THR A 279 -7.94 -2.05 -6.83
C THR A 279 -7.06 -1.62 -5.66
N ASP A 280 -6.75 -2.55 -4.77
CA ASP A 280 -5.86 -2.30 -3.65
C ASP A 280 -4.38 -2.18 -4.07
N ARG A 281 -3.49 -2.00 -3.08
CA ARG A 281 -2.05 -1.87 -3.36
C ARG A 281 -1.36 -3.18 -3.79
N LEU A 282 -1.93 -4.37 -3.52
CA LEU A 282 -1.35 -5.64 -3.98
C LEU A 282 -1.28 -5.70 -5.49
N MET A 283 -2.31 -5.21 -6.19
CA MET A 283 -2.31 -5.15 -7.65
C MET A 283 -1.14 -4.32 -8.21
N ARG A 284 -0.66 -3.32 -7.46
CA ARG A 284 0.50 -2.50 -7.84
C ARG A 284 1.82 -3.28 -7.81
N LEU A 285 1.88 -4.39 -7.08
CA LEU A 285 3.06 -5.26 -7.05
C LEU A 285 3.26 -6.04 -8.35
N GLN A 286 2.20 -6.23 -9.17
CA GLN A 286 2.34 -6.78 -10.51
C GLN A 286 3.13 -5.87 -11.45
N LEU A 287 3.10 -4.56 -11.20
CA LEU A 287 3.81 -3.56 -12.01
C LEU A 287 5.26 -3.33 -11.55
N LYS A 288 5.63 -3.85 -10.38
CA LYS A 288 6.97 -3.68 -9.81
C LYS A 288 7.80 -4.93 -10.02
N THR A 289 8.97 -4.76 -10.60
CA THR A 289 9.94 -5.84 -10.74
C THR A 289 10.65 -6.08 -9.41
N TYR A 290 10.63 -7.30 -8.94
CA TYR A 290 11.50 -7.81 -7.90
C TYR A 290 12.75 -8.42 -8.56
N VAL A 291 13.91 -7.88 -8.23
CA VAL A 291 15.18 -8.29 -8.89
C VAL A 291 15.66 -9.67 -8.42
N GLY A 292 15.04 -10.20 -7.35
CA GLY A 292 15.51 -11.39 -6.66
C GLY A 292 16.60 -11.04 -5.64
N PHE A 293 17.13 -12.05 -5.00
CA PHE A 293 18.26 -11.92 -4.09
C PHE A 293 19.39 -12.89 -4.51
N PRO A 294 20.65 -12.62 -4.13
CA PRO A 294 21.70 -13.60 -4.24
C PRO A 294 21.35 -14.82 -3.36
N LEU A 295 21.85 -15.99 -3.69
CA LEU A 295 21.59 -17.20 -2.93
C LEU A 295 21.73 -16.97 -1.43
N MET A 296 20.66 -17.30 -0.68
CA MET A 296 20.64 -17.25 0.79
C MET A 296 20.61 -18.66 1.37
N GLU A 297 21.33 -18.88 2.45
CA GLU A 297 21.40 -20.20 3.11
C GLU A 297 20.75 -20.15 4.50
N ASN A 298 19.97 -21.19 4.85
CA ASN A 298 19.32 -21.34 6.15
C ASN A 298 18.47 -20.11 6.57
N VAL A 299 17.67 -19.62 5.65
CA VAL A 299 16.79 -18.46 5.84
C VAL A 299 15.35 -18.92 6.03
N SER A 300 14.58 -18.22 6.88
CA SER A 300 13.18 -18.51 7.06
C SER A 300 12.31 -17.90 5.96
N LEU A 301 11.13 -18.49 5.71
CA LEU A 301 10.14 -17.88 4.82
C LEU A 301 9.71 -16.48 5.29
N TYR A 302 9.77 -16.20 6.61
CA TYR A 302 9.53 -14.88 7.16
C TYR A 302 10.54 -13.86 6.64
N GLU A 303 11.84 -14.16 6.74
CA GLU A 303 12.91 -13.27 6.28
C GLU A 303 12.85 -13.04 4.75
N ILE A 304 12.52 -14.08 3.97
CA ILE A 304 12.33 -13.92 2.52
C ILE A 304 11.13 -13.02 2.21
N ALA A 305 10.00 -13.21 2.89
CA ALA A 305 8.81 -12.37 2.70
C ALA A 305 9.09 -10.90 3.08
N GLU A 306 9.84 -10.68 4.16
CA GLU A 306 10.24 -9.34 4.60
C GLU A 306 11.18 -8.68 3.59
N ASP A 307 12.17 -9.41 3.03
CA ASP A 307 13.06 -8.91 1.98
C ASP A 307 12.27 -8.49 0.73
N ILE A 308 11.32 -9.32 0.29
CA ILE A 308 10.44 -8.98 -0.86
C ILE A 308 9.72 -7.65 -0.60
N LEU A 309 9.07 -7.51 0.55
CA LEU A 309 8.28 -6.31 0.88
C LEU A 309 9.16 -5.07 1.01
N GLN A 310 10.30 -5.18 1.67
CA GLN A 310 11.25 -4.07 1.82
C GLN A 310 11.88 -3.66 0.48
N SER A 311 12.21 -4.60 -0.38
CA SER A 311 12.73 -4.31 -1.73
C SER A 311 11.70 -3.62 -2.62
N MET A 312 10.39 -3.85 -2.37
CA MET A 312 9.29 -3.13 -3.02
C MET A 312 9.09 -1.71 -2.45
N GLY A 313 9.91 -1.30 -1.48
CA GLY A 313 9.89 0.02 -0.86
C GLY A 313 8.87 0.15 0.28
N MET A 314 8.43 -0.96 0.86
CA MET A 314 7.52 -0.96 2.00
C MET A 314 8.26 -0.79 3.31
N LYS A 315 7.63 -0.12 4.26
CA LYS A 315 8.13 0.06 5.62
C LYS A 315 7.50 -0.98 6.54
N ALA A 316 8.13 -1.22 7.69
CA ALA A 316 7.68 -2.21 8.68
C ALA A 316 6.23 -1.98 9.18
N GLU A 317 5.74 -0.75 9.20
CA GLU A 317 4.36 -0.41 9.56
C GLU A 317 3.32 -0.70 8.45
N GLU A 318 3.76 -0.99 7.23
CA GLU A 318 2.90 -1.20 6.07
C GLU A 318 2.63 -2.68 5.77
N TYR A 319 3.16 -3.59 6.57
CA TYR A 319 2.90 -5.02 6.44
C TYR A 319 2.87 -5.73 7.80
N GLN A 320 2.26 -6.89 7.81
CA GLN A 320 2.22 -7.80 8.94
C GLN A 320 2.44 -9.23 8.45
N ILE A 321 3.48 -9.89 8.93
CA ILE A 321 3.82 -11.27 8.57
C ILE A 321 3.63 -12.15 9.80
N THR A 322 2.99 -13.31 9.65
CA THR A 322 2.83 -14.26 10.76
C THR A 322 4.17 -14.82 11.22
N ASP A 323 4.35 -14.91 12.55
CA ASP A 323 5.55 -15.52 13.14
C ASP A 323 5.71 -17.01 12.81
N LYS A 324 4.64 -17.69 12.38
CA LYS A 324 4.67 -19.10 11.95
C LYS A 324 5.66 -19.34 10.81
N LEU A 325 5.86 -18.36 9.94
CA LEU A 325 6.82 -18.47 8.84
C LEU A 325 8.29 -18.51 9.28
N LYS A 326 8.58 -18.20 10.54
CA LYS A 326 9.92 -18.35 11.12
C LYS A 326 10.32 -19.82 11.34
N ASP A 327 9.33 -20.69 11.46
CA ASP A 327 9.54 -22.13 11.66
C ASP A 327 9.85 -22.86 10.34
N PHE A 328 9.57 -22.23 9.18
CA PHE A 328 9.82 -22.80 7.84
C PHE A 328 11.18 -22.33 7.33
N ILE A 329 12.21 -23.15 7.55
CA ILE A 329 13.59 -22.86 7.14
C ILE A 329 13.85 -23.42 5.76
N VAL A 330 14.32 -22.56 4.87
CA VAL A 330 14.78 -22.88 3.51
C VAL A 330 16.30 -23.03 3.53
N ALA A 331 16.80 -24.22 3.22
CA ALA A 331 18.22 -24.51 3.33
C ALA A 331 19.05 -23.71 2.30
N THR A 332 18.53 -23.58 1.07
CA THR A 332 19.18 -22.85 -0.03
C THR A 332 18.09 -22.08 -0.79
N ALA A 333 17.83 -20.87 -0.37
CA ALA A 333 16.76 -20.06 -0.96
C ALA A 333 17.18 -19.49 -2.31
N LEU A 334 16.35 -19.75 -3.31
CA LEU A 334 16.43 -19.23 -4.66
C LEU A 334 15.13 -18.49 -4.95
N LEU A 335 15.22 -17.25 -5.37
CA LEU A 335 14.07 -16.52 -5.89
C LEU A 335 14.52 -15.68 -7.08
N PRO A 336 14.13 -16.09 -8.29
CA PRO A 336 14.55 -15.41 -9.51
C PRO A 336 13.84 -14.06 -9.65
N LYS A 337 14.37 -13.22 -10.54
CA LYS A 337 13.74 -11.98 -10.94
C LYS A 337 12.32 -12.26 -11.44
N THR A 338 11.35 -11.59 -10.83
CA THR A 338 9.93 -11.75 -11.13
C THR A 338 9.17 -10.45 -10.77
N THR A 339 7.86 -10.48 -10.70
CA THR A 339 7.07 -9.37 -10.14
C THR A 339 7.00 -9.49 -8.61
N GLY A 340 6.76 -8.39 -7.91
CA GLY A 340 6.53 -8.45 -6.45
C GLY A 340 5.33 -9.31 -6.08
N TRP A 341 4.31 -9.38 -6.96
CA TRP A 341 3.14 -10.26 -6.81
C TRP A 341 3.55 -11.73 -6.88
N ASP A 342 4.27 -12.14 -7.93
CA ASP A 342 4.67 -13.54 -8.11
C ASP A 342 5.65 -13.99 -7.02
N ALA A 343 6.54 -13.10 -6.57
CA ALA A 343 7.43 -13.38 -5.44
C ALA A 343 6.66 -13.68 -4.15
N LEU A 344 5.61 -12.90 -3.83
CA LEU A 344 4.75 -13.17 -2.69
C LEU A 344 3.87 -14.41 -2.90
N GLN A 345 3.49 -14.73 -4.15
CA GLN A 345 2.77 -15.96 -4.47
C GLN A 345 3.62 -17.21 -4.14
N GLU A 346 4.95 -17.15 -4.37
CA GLU A 346 5.85 -18.22 -3.96
C GLU A 346 5.87 -18.41 -2.43
N ILE A 347 5.85 -17.33 -1.66
CA ILE A 347 5.71 -17.40 -0.19
C ILE A 347 4.36 -18.01 0.21
N ALA A 348 3.27 -17.60 -0.46
CA ALA A 348 1.93 -18.14 -0.20
C ALA A 348 1.87 -19.65 -0.47
N ASN A 349 2.48 -20.12 -1.56
CA ASN A 349 2.55 -21.52 -1.91
C ASN A 349 3.41 -22.32 -0.91
N ALA A 350 4.60 -21.83 -0.56
CA ALA A 350 5.55 -22.54 0.29
C ALA A 350 5.13 -22.58 1.78
N GLY A 351 4.41 -21.56 2.25
CA GLY A 351 3.97 -21.43 3.64
C GLY A 351 2.50 -21.76 3.87
N LEU A 352 1.75 -22.18 2.84
CA LEU A 352 0.27 -22.29 2.88
C LEU A 352 -0.36 -21.02 3.47
N CYS A 353 0.08 -19.87 2.96
CA CYS A 353 -0.33 -18.56 3.44
C CYS A 353 -1.36 -17.90 2.54
N LYS A 354 -2.16 -17.02 3.15
CA LYS A 354 -3.03 -16.06 2.48
C LYS A 354 -2.35 -14.71 2.52
N VAL A 355 -2.31 -14.02 1.40
CA VAL A 355 -1.76 -12.67 1.27
C VAL A 355 -2.88 -11.75 0.84
N PHE A 356 -3.20 -10.77 1.66
CA PHE A 356 -4.33 -9.86 1.46
C PHE A 356 -4.03 -8.47 2.04
N ILE A 357 -4.90 -7.50 1.80
CA ILE A 357 -4.81 -6.16 2.37
C ILE A 357 -5.83 -6.01 3.49
N ASP A 358 -5.41 -5.45 4.63
CA ASP A 358 -6.34 -5.00 5.66
C ASP A 358 -6.86 -3.58 5.37
N ARG A 359 -7.85 -3.13 6.14
CA ARG A 359 -8.46 -1.80 5.95
C ARG A 359 -7.56 -0.64 6.34
N GLU A 360 -6.48 -0.89 7.06
CA GLU A 360 -5.39 0.05 7.33
C GLU A 360 -4.37 0.14 6.20
N ASN A 361 -4.64 -0.57 5.07
CA ASN A 361 -3.79 -0.62 3.88
C ASN A 361 -2.44 -1.29 4.13
N ARG A 362 -2.39 -2.29 5.05
CA ARG A 362 -1.21 -3.11 5.30
C ARG A 362 -1.33 -4.43 4.53
N ILE A 363 -0.22 -4.92 4.00
CA ILE A 363 -0.15 -6.28 3.46
C ILE A 363 -0.07 -7.25 4.64
N VAL A 364 -1.03 -8.18 4.71
CA VAL A 364 -1.08 -9.20 5.74
C VAL A 364 -0.75 -10.55 5.12
N ILE A 365 0.23 -11.25 5.70
CA ILE A 365 0.58 -12.63 5.36
C ILE A 365 0.21 -13.49 6.57
N SER A 366 -0.81 -14.34 6.42
CA SER A 366 -1.29 -15.23 7.48
C SER A 366 -1.33 -16.67 7.02
N CYS A 367 -0.90 -17.61 7.88
CA CYS A 367 -0.94 -19.04 7.61
C CYS A 367 -2.31 -19.65 7.95
N GLU A 368 -2.60 -20.83 7.40
CA GLU A 368 -3.84 -21.58 7.69
C GLU A 368 -3.98 -21.91 9.18
N GLU A 369 -2.85 -22.09 9.87
CA GLU A 369 -2.81 -22.44 11.32
C GLU A 369 -2.99 -21.24 12.24
N ASP A 370 -3.04 -20.01 11.72
CA ASP A 370 -3.26 -18.83 12.55
C ASP A 370 -4.68 -18.82 13.13
N VAL A 371 -4.77 -18.35 14.36
CA VAL A 371 -6.06 -18.23 15.05
C VAL A 371 -6.79 -16.99 14.58
N ALA A 372 -7.86 -17.19 13.84
CA ALA A 372 -8.70 -16.08 13.41
C ALA A 372 -9.44 -15.43 14.59
N ILE A 373 -9.48 -14.11 14.62
CA ILE A 373 -10.20 -13.33 15.64
C ILE A 373 -11.71 -13.53 15.44
N HIS A 374 -12.44 -13.74 16.55
CA HIS A 374 -13.88 -13.90 16.52
C HIS A 374 -14.58 -12.52 16.57
N SER A 375 -15.41 -12.26 15.59
CA SER A 375 -16.30 -11.09 15.55
C SER A 375 -17.59 -11.36 16.33
N PRO A 376 -18.11 -10.40 17.10
CA PRO A 376 -19.40 -10.54 17.77
C PRO A 376 -20.60 -10.46 16.83
N ILE A 377 -20.39 -10.40 15.53
CA ILE A 377 -21.43 -10.27 14.53
C ILE A 377 -22.13 -11.62 14.33
N VAL A 378 -23.48 -11.58 14.35
CA VAL A 378 -24.33 -12.73 14.08
C VAL A 378 -25.19 -12.45 12.86
N ILE A 379 -25.05 -13.27 11.84
CA ILE A 379 -25.96 -13.29 10.68
C ILE A 379 -27.09 -14.27 11.02
N ASN A 380 -28.34 -13.84 10.96
CA ASN A 380 -29.51 -14.63 11.33
C ASN A 380 -30.72 -14.30 10.44
N PRO A 381 -31.83 -15.07 10.51
CA PRO A 381 -33.01 -14.83 9.69
C PRO A 381 -33.62 -13.43 9.78
N GLY A 382 -33.35 -12.69 10.88
CA GLY A 382 -33.85 -11.33 11.07
C GLY A 382 -33.10 -10.27 10.27
N ASN A 383 -31.82 -10.52 9.91
CA ASN A 383 -30.99 -9.60 9.12
C ASN A 383 -30.56 -10.15 7.75
N MET A 384 -30.95 -11.38 7.41
CA MET A 384 -30.57 -12.13 6.23
C MET A 384 -31.63 -12.00 5.13
N PHE A 385 -31.21 -11.78 3.88
CA PHE A 385 -32.07 -11.80 2.69
C PHE A 385 -32.04 -13.15 2.00
N SER A 386 -30.84 -13.72 1.79
CA SER A 386 -30.64 -15.03 1.21
C SER A 386 -29.53 -15.80 1.93
N HIS A 387 -29.63 -17.14 1.87
CA HIS A 387 -28.64 -18.06 2.43
C HIS A 387 -28.47 -19.21 1.45
N LYS A 388 -27.25 -19.47 1.03
CA LYS A 388 -26.92 -20.53 0.09
C LYS A 388 -25.71 -21.29 0.59
N SER A 389 -25.90 -22.58 0.90
CA SER A 389 -24.78 -23.49 1.13
C SER A 389 -24.34 -24.10 -0.21
N ASN A 390 -23.07 -24.04 -0.48
CA ASN A 390 -22.47 -24.64 -1.65
C ASN A 390 -21.61 -25.84 -1.21
N ILE A 391 -21.98 -27.03 -1.60
CA ILE A 391 -21.22 -28.27 -1.43
C ILE A 391 -20.76 -28.67 -2.81
N SER A 392 -19.46 -28.67 -3.06
CA SER A 392 -18.92 -28.95 -4.38
C SER A 392 -17.91 -30.09 -4.32
N LEU A 393 -18.06 -31.06 -5.23
CA LEU A 393 -17.05 -32.09 -5.44
C LEU A 393 -15.73 -31.52 -6.00
N THR A 394 -15.77 -30.32 -6.58
CA THR A 394 -14.54 -29.66 -7.06
C THR A 394 -13.59 -29.27 -5.93
N ASP A 395 -14.10 -29.11 -4.72
CA ASP A 395 -13.32 -28.73 -3.52
C ASP A 395 -12.91 -29.95 -2.67
N PHE A 396 -13.42 -31.14 -3.04
CA PHE A 396 -13.11 -32.41 -2.39
C PHE A 396 -11.85 -33.06 -2.98
N SER A 397 -10.94 -33.53 -2.12
CA SER A 397 -9.82 -34.41 -2.51
C SER A 397 -9.47 -35.33 -1.35
N ASN A 398 -9.11 -36.58 -1.68
CA ASN A 398 -8.72 -37.60 -0.72
C ASN A 398 -7.30 -38.13 -0.94
N SER A 399 -6.60 -37.55 -1.90
CA SER A 399 -5.18 -37.80 -2.18
C SER A 399 -4.52 -36.45 -2.50
N VAL A 400 -3.53 -36.04 -1.70
CA VAL A 400 -2.86 -34.75 -1.84
C VAL A 400 -1.38 -34.97 -2.02
N SER A 401 -0.83 -34.37 -3.07
CA SER A 401 0.59 -34.41 -3.40
C SER A 401 1.22 -33.04 -3.26
N VAL A 402 2.37 -32.95 -2.59
CA VAL A 402 3.20 -31.75 -2.48
C VAL A 402 4.61 -32.09 -2.94
N ASN A 403 5.17 -31.24 -3.80
CA ASN A 403 6.54 -31.36 -4.26
C ASN A 403 7.48 -30.62 -3.31
N TYR A 404 8.69 -31.19 -3.11
CA TYR A 404 9.80 -30.49 -2.47
C TYR A 404 11.06 -30.62 -3.34
N CYS A 405 11.93 -29.62 -3.22
CA CYS A 405 13.13 -29.47 -4.05
C CYS A 405 14.39 -29.66 -3.22
N GLU A 406 15.25 -30.58 -3.63
CA GLU A 406 16.61 -30.71 -3.12
C GLU A 406 17.52 -29.82 -3.97
N VAL A 407 17.95 -28.69 -3.42
CA VAL A 407 18.79 -27.69 -4.10
C VAL A 407 20.24 -27.93 -3.69
N SER A 408 21.14 -27.96 -4.67
CA SER A 408 22.58 -28.09 -4.42
C SER A 408 23.40 -27.20 -5.35
N VAL A 409 24.41 -26.54 -4.79
CA VAL A 409 25.35 -25.71 -5.54
C VAL A 409 26.54 -26.59 -5.98
N LYS A 410 26.84 -26.60 -7.27
CA LYS A 410 27.98 -27.29 -7.83
C LYS A 410 29.24 -26.44 -7.75
N ASN A 411 30.40 -27.10 -7.76
CA ASN A 411 31.68 -26.38 -7.83
C ASN A 411 31.99 -25.87 -9.25
N ASP A 412 31.20 -26.28 -10.25
CA ASP A 412 31.41 -25.89 -11.64
C ASP A 412 30.97 -24.43 -11.85
N ILE A 413 31.91 -23.61 -12.33
CA ILE A 413 31.65 -22.22 -12.69
C ILE A 413 31.21 -22.19 -14.14
N ILE A 414 30.10 -21.55 -14.41
CA ILE A 414 29.55 -21.36 -15.76
C ILE A 414 29.37 -19.88 -16.08
N ASP A 415 29.58 -19.52 -17.34
CA ASP A 415 29.28 -18.19 -17.84
C ASP A 415 27.80 -18.15 -18.23
N VAL A 416 27.05 -17.20 -17.66
CA VAL A 416 25.58 -17.12 -17.80
C VAL A 416 25.10 -15.88 -18.55
N ALA A 417 25.96 -14.90 -18.74
CA ALA A 417 25.68 -13.76 -19.60
C ALA A 417 26.95 -13.16 -20.17
N GLU A 418 26.86 -12.68 -21.41
CA GLU A 418 27.91 -11.92 -22.09
C GLU A 418 27.26 -10.74 -22.82
N THR A 419 27.66 -9.50 -22.48
CA THR A 419 27.06 -8.29 -23.04
C THR A 419 28.14 -7.29 -23.43
N GLU A 420 28.18 -6.89 -24.70
CA GLU A 420 29.03 -5.81 -25.19
C GLU A 420 28.41 -4.46 -24.91
N ILE A 421 29.22 -3.53 -24.39
CA ILE A 421 28.81 -2.20 -24.00
C ILE A 421 29.73 -1.14 -24.57
N TRP A 422 29.16 0.03 -24.86
CA TRP A 422 29.89 1.22 -25.31
C TRP A 422 29.61 2.36 -24.32
N LEU A 423 30.68 3.06 -23.93
CA LEU A 423 30.65 4.14 -22.95
C LEU A 423 31.37 5.37 -23.51
N ASP A 424 30.74 6.50 -23.43
CA ASP A 424 31.36 7.78 -23.74
C ASP A 424 32.47 8.14 -22.73
N PRO A 425 33.32 9.12 -23.04
CA PRO A 425 34.35 9.56 -22.11
C PRO A 425 33.80 9.92 -20.74
N TYR A 426 34.33 9.28 -19.69
CA TYR A 426 33.91 9.47 -18.29
C TYR A 426 32.43 9.13 -17.99
N GLU A 427 31.72 8.50 -18.91
CA GLU A 427 30.32 8.08 -18.70
C GLU A 427 30.20 7.05 -17.57
N THR A 428 29.14 7.21 -16.76
CA THR A 428 28.66 6.19 -15.84
C THR A 428 27.30 5.69 -16.32
N LYS A 429 27.18 4.39 -16.55
CA LYS A 429 25.98 3.76 -17.11
C LYS A 429 25.49 2.62 -16.24
N THR A 430 24.19 2.54 -16.03
CA THR A 430 23.52 1.42 -15.34
C THR A 430 22.97 0.47 -16.38
N ILE A 431 23.26 -0.83 -16.24
CA ILE A 431 22.83 -1.89 -17.17
C ILE A 431 22.21 -3.02 -16.36
N ALA A 432 21.03 -3.45 -16.78
CA ALA A 432 20.42 -4.68 -16.29
C ALA A 432 20.76 -5.83 -17.25
N ILE A 433 21.16 -6.97 -16.72
CA ILE A 433 21.56 -8.15 -17.47
C ILE A 433 20.78 -9.35 -16.93
N ASP A 434 20.06 -10.03 -17.79
CA ASP A 434 19.38 -11.29 -17.47
C ASP A 434 20.31 -12.46 -17.83
N TYR A 435 20.29 -13.51 -17.01
CA TYR A 435 21.14 -14.70 -17.19
C TYR A 435 20.43 -15.77 -18.00
N THR A 436 21.20 -16.60 -18.66
CA THR A 436 20.70 -17.77 -19.43
C THR A 436 20.27 -18.93 -18.53
N SER A 437 20.76 -18.97 -17.29
CA SER A 437 20.41 -19.96 -16.27
C SER A 437 20.69 -19.40 -14.88
N GLU A 438 20.07 -19.98 -13.88
CA GLU A 438 20.28 -19.62 -12.48
C GLU A 438 21.66 -20.05 -11.99
N VAL A 439 22.31 -19.18 -11.20
CA VAL A 439 23.63 -19.45 -10.63
C VAL A 439 23.71 -18.95 -9.18
N ALA A 440 24.52 -19.65 -8.41
CA ALA A 440 24.92 -19.22 -7.08
C ALA A 440 26.19 -18.35 -7.16
N TYR A 441 26.28 -17.38 -6.23
CA TYR A 441 27.46 -16.53 -6.07
C TYR A 441 27.90 -15.83 -7.37
N PRO A 442 26.99 -15.14 -8.08
CA PRO A 442 27.34 -14.51 -9.35
C PRO A 442 28.37 -13.41 -9.18
N TYR A 443 29.23 -13.25 -10.15
CA TYR A 443 30.21 -12.18 -10.24
C TYR A 443 30.41 -11.75 -11.69
N ALA A 444 30.80 -10.50 -11.90
CA ALA A 444 31.03 -9.95 -13.23
C ALA A 444 32.50 -9.63 -13.49
N LYS A 445 32.95 -9.85 -14.72
CA LYS A 445 34.26 -9.47 -15.23
C LYS A 445 34.12 -8.54 -16.42
N LEU A 446 35.08 -7.63 -16.59
CA LEU A 446 35.18 -6.74 -17.75
C LEU A 446 36.39 -7.11 -18.58
N SER A 447 36.26 -7.07 -19.92
CA SER A 447 37.37 -7.29 -20.86
C SER A 447 38.32 -6.10 -20.98
N ASN A 448 37.92 -4.89 -20.52
CA ASN A 448 38.68 -3.66 -20.69
C ASN A 448 39.00 -3.01 -19.32
N ALA A 449 40.30 -2.87 -19.02
CA ALA A 449 40.79 -2.32 -17.76
C ALA A 449 40.53 -0.80 -17.56
N LEU A 450 40.18 -0.06 -18.62
CA LEU A 450 39.79 1.35 -18.53
C LEU A 450 38.34 1.55 -18.11
N VAL A 451 37.56 0.48 -18.07
CA VAL A 451 36.17 0.44 -17.61
C VAL A 451 36.12 -0.26 -16.26
N GLN A 452 35.40 0.30 -15.32
CA GLN A 452 35.32 -0.21 -13.95
C GLN A 452 33.85 -0.54 -13.59
N ILE A 453 33.64 -1.64 -12.89
CA ILE A 453 32.37 -1.93 -12.20
C ILE A 453 32.37 -1.10 -10.91
N VAL A 454 31.42 -0.17 -10.80
CA VAL A 454 31.21 0.69 -9.61
C VAL A 454 30.35 -0.02 -8.58
N SER A 455 29.27 -0.70 -9.03
CA SER A 455 28.44 -1.57 -8.21
C SER A 455 27.92 -2.75 -9.04
N PHE A 456 27.74 -3.88 -8.37
CA PHE A 456 27.17 -5.09 -8.91
C PHE A 456 26.12 -5.61 -7.91
N ASP A 457 24.86 -5.45 -8.27
CA ASP A 457 23.73 -5.92 -7.51
C ASP A 457 23.11 -7.09 -8.28
N SER A 458 23.11 -8.28 -7.67
CA SER A 458 22.78 -9.52 -8.38
C SER A 458 21.78 -10.38 -7.62
N GLY A 459 20.79 -10.88 -8.35
CA GLY A 459 19.98 -12.04 -8.00
C GLY A 459 20.58 -13.33 -8.58
N VAL A 460 19.84 -14.42 -8.47
CA VAL A 460 20.25 -15.75 -9.01
C VAL A 460 20.16 -15.84 -10.53
N ASN A 461 19.33 -15.03 -11.20
CA ASN A 461 19.09 -15.09 -12.65
C ASN A 461 19.20 -13.72 -13.36
N SER A 462 19.58 -12.67 -12.63
CA SER A 462 19.78 -11.34 -13.21
C SER A 462 20.70 -10.49 -12.35
N CYS A 463 21.27 -9.42 -12.92
CA CYS A 463 21.98 -8.40 -12.15
C CYS A 463 21.74 -6.99 -12.69
N THR A 464 22.06 -6.02 -11.85
CA THR A 464 22.20 -4.61 -12.23
C THR A 464 23.65 -4.20 -12.00
N CYS A 465 24.34 -3.80 -13.06
CA CYS A 465 25.71 -3.32 -13.00
C CYS A 465 25.76 -1.81 -13.22
N VAL A 466 26.45 -1.08 -12.35
CA VAL A 466 26.85 0.30 -12.61
C VAL A 466 28.31 0.28 -13.05
N ILE A 467 28.56 0.72 -14.27
CA ILE A 467 29.86 0.73 -14.89
C ILE A 467 30.28 2.14 -15.26
N LYS A 468 31.57 2.40 -15.20
CA LYS A 468 32.18 3.70 -15.47
C LYS A 468 33.38 3.60 -16.40
N ASN A 469 33.41 4.44 -17.43
CA ASN A 469 34.60 4.68 -18.23
C ASN A 469 35.52 5.68 -17.50
N ASN A 470 36.70 5.27 -17.13
CA ASN A 470 37.69 6.12 -16.45
C ASN A 470 38.62 6.87 -17.40
N SER A 471 38.41 6.78 -18.71
CA SER A 471 39.25 7.39 -19.74
C SER A 471 38.58 8.57 -20.43
N GLY A 472 39.37 9.45 -21.04
CA GLY A 472 38.89 10.58 -21.85
C GLY A 472 38.52 10.21 -23.29
N THR A 473 38.38 8.92 -23.62
CA THR A 473 38.00 8.42 -24.94
C THR A 473 36.84 7.43 -24.83
N VAL A 474 36.11 7.26 -25.91
CA VAL A 474 35.04 6.23 -25.99
C VAL A 474 35.68 4.85 -25.78
N GLN A 475 35.11 4.03 -24.94
CA GLN A 475 35.55 2.69 -24.64
C GLN A 475 34.44 1.67 -24.92
N SER A 476 34.86 0.51 -25.45
CA SER A 476 34.00 -0.68 -25.46
C SER A 476 34.54 -1.70 -24.45
N ALA A 477 33.63 -2.42 -23.83
CA ALA A 477 33.97 -3.53 -22.95
C ALA A 477 32.90 -4.62 -23.06
N THR A 478 33.32 -5.87 -22.90
CA THR A 478 32.42 -7.00 -22.71
C THR A 478 32.31 -7.28 -21.23
N ILE A 479 31.08 -7.33 -20.72
CA ILE A 479 30.76 -7.80 -19.38
C ILE A 479 30.43 -9.28 -19.49
N THR A 480 31.16 -10.12 -18.79
CA THR A 480 30.86 -11.55 -18.62
C THR A 480 30.44 -11.79 -17.19
N VAL A 481 29.24 -12.37 -17.01
CA VAL A 481 28.73 -12.79 -15.70
C VAL A 481 28.88 -14.30 -15.58
N SER A 482 29.51 -14.73 -14.49
CA SER A 482 29.78 -16.14 -14.19
C SER A 482 29.30 -16.45 -12.77
N GLY A 483 28.99 -17.72 -12.51
CA GLY A 483 28.59 -18.17 -11.17
C GLY A 483 28.62 -19.69 -11.06
N ASN A 484 28.43 -20.21 -9.88
CA ASN A 484 28.34 -21.64 -9.63
C ASN A 484 27.02 -22.23 -10.14
N ALA A 485 27.09 -23.32 -10.89
CA ALA A 485 25.89 -24.00 -11.39
C ALA A 485 25.05 -24.55 -10.24
N ILE A 486 23.73 -24.40 -10.34
CA ILE A 486 22.74 -24.92 -9.40
C ILE A 486 22.11 -26.19 -9.97
N ASN A 487 21.86 -27.18 -9.11
CA ASN A 487 21.12 -28.38 -9.46
C ASN A 487 19.90 -28.51 -8.55
N ILE A 488 18.73 -28.62 -9.14
CA ILE A 488 17.46 -28.76 -8.45
C ILE A 488 16.89 -30.14 -8.79
N ASN A 489 16.60 -30.92 -7.75
CA ASN A 489 16.02 -32.24 -7.89
C ASN A 489 14.66 -32.27 -7.15
N THR A 490 13.57 -32.38 -7.90
CA THR A 490 12.21 -32.35 -7.35
C THR A 490 11.76 -33.74 -6.97
N ARG A 491 11.19 -33.88 -5.76
CA ARG A 491 10.56 -35.08 -5.24
C ARG A 491 9.14 -34.79 -4.78
N THR A 492 8.31 -35.83 -4.65
CA THR A 492 6.89 -35.70 -4.31
C THR A 492 6.57 -36.50 -3.05
N VAL A 493 5.83 -35.88 -2.16
CA VAL A 493 5.17 -36.52 -1.03
C VAL A 493 3.68 -36.60 -1.31
N THR A 494 3.04 -37.74 -1.09
CA THR A 494 1.60 -37.94 -1.25
C THR A 494 0.99 -38.47 0.02
N VAL A 495 -0.01 -37.79 0.56
CA VAL A 495 -0.81 -38.22 1.72
C VAL A 495 -2.23 -38.55 1.27
N ARG A 496 -2.78 -39.66 1.79
CA ARG A 496 -4.05 -40.21 1.36
C ARG A 496 -5.00 -40.50 2.52
N ASP A 497 -6.31 -40.38 2.27
CA ASP A 497 -7.36 -40.88 3.15
C ASP A 497 -7.92 -42.19 2.56
N GLU A 498 -7.34 -43.33 2.97
CA GLU A 498 -7.68 -44.64 2.42
C GLU A 498 -9.17 -44.99 2.60
N LYS A 499 -9.80 -44.57 3.71
CA LYS A 499 -11.22 -44.81 3.96
C LYS A 499 -12.12 -44.06 2.97
N SER A 500 -11.75 -42.84 2.65
CA SER A 500 -12.46 -42.05 1.65
C SER A 500 -12.25 -42.61 0.25
N ILE A 501 -11.04 -43.11 -0.06
CA ILE A 501 -10.71 -43.75 -1.34
C ILE A 501 -11.54 -45.01 -1.58
N GLU A 502 -11.76 -45.84 -0.57
CA GLU A 502 -12.62 -47.03 -0.65
C GLU A 502 -14.06 -46.69 -1.08
N VAL A 503 -14.57 -45.52 -0.70
CA VAL A 503 -15.94 -45.07 -0.97
C VAL A 503 -16.07 -44.34 -2.30
N TYR A 504 -15.17 -43.42 -2.58
CA TYR A 504 -15.29 -42.45 -3.68
C TYR A 504 -14.27 -42.66 -4.82
N GLY A 505 -13.33 -43.60 -4.66
CA GLY A 505 -12.18 -43.70 -5.55
C GLY A 505 -11.16 -42.61 -5.25
N VAL A 506 -10.06 -42.62 -5.98
CA VAL A 506 -8.99 -41.62 -5.81
C VAL A 506 -9.39 -40.29 -6.46
N VAL A 507 -9.39 -39.23 -5.68
CA VAL A 507 -9.56 -37.85 -6.13
C VAL A 507 -8.30 -37.08 -5.77
N ASP A 508 -7.39 -36.92 -6.75
CA ASP A 508 -6.08 -36.33 -6.54
C ASP A 508 -6.12 -34.81 -6.58
N TYR A 509 -5.29 -34.18 -5.74
CA TYR A 509 -4.89 -32.78 -5.80
C TYR A 509 -3.37 -32.69 -5.74
N SER A 510 -2.79 -31.91 -6.64
CA SER A 510 -1.36 -31.57 -6.59
C SER A 510 -1.20 -30.10 -6.26
N HIS A 511 -0.48 -29.81 -5.16
CA HIS A 511 -0.16 -28.44 -4.77
C HIS A 511 0.86 -27.83 -5.75
N PRO A 512 0.77 -26.52 -6.08
CA PRO A 512 1.79 -25.85 -6.90
C PRO A 512 3.20 -26.07 -6.35
N THR A 513 4.14 -26.39 -7.23
CA THR A 513 5.53 -26.60 -6.84
C THR A 513 6.19 -25.26 -6.48
N SER A 514 6.89 -25.21 -5.36
CA SER A 514 7.72 -24.09 -4.96
C SER A 514 9.13 -24.58 -4.61
N GLU A 515 10.15 -23.89 -5.10
CA GLU A 515 11.55 -24.19 -4.79
C GLU A 515 11.93 -23.82 -3.35
N LEU A 516 11.05 -23.11 -2.65
CA LEU A 516 11.19 -22.77 -1.24
C LEU A 516 10.71 -23.89 -0.30
N VAL A 517 10.05 -24.94 -0.82
CA VAL A 517 9.75 -26.16 -0.07
C VAL A 517 10.88 -27.15 -0.28
N GLN A 518 11.75 -27.34 0.75
CA GLN A 518 13.02 -28.06 0.59
C GLN A 518 13.21 -29.26 1.52
N SER A 519 12.23 -29.59 2.37
CA SER A 519 12.30 -30.76 3.22
C SER A 519 11.09 -31.69 3.03
N TYR A 520 11.34 -32.99 3.22
CA TYR A 520 10.28 -34.01 3.25
C TYR A 520 9.25 -33.68 4.33
N GLU A 521 9.70 -33.32 5.53
CA GLU A 521 8.87 -33.03 6.70
C GLU A 521 7.94 -31.83 6.44
N GLN A 522 8.43 -30.78 5.81
CA GLN A 522 7.63 -29.62 5.39
C GLN A 522 6.57 -30.04 4.38
N ALA A 523 6.93 -30.77 3.33
CA ALA A 523 6.02 -31.23 2.30
C ALA A 523 4.93 -32.18 2.86
N GLU A 524 5.30 -33.09 3.79
CA GLU A 524 4.36 -34.00 4.46
C GLU A 524 3.39 -33.24 5.36
N HIS A 525 3.89 -32.27 6.13
CA HIS A 525 3.05 -31.39 6.94
C HIS A 525 2.05 -30.62 6.10
N MET A 526 2.50 -29.99 5.00
CA MET A 526 1.65 -29.26 4.06
C MET A 526 0.59 -30.19 3.44
N ALA A 527 0.98 -31.38 2.95
CA ALA A 527 0.05 -32.35 2.36
C ALA A 527 -1.01 -32.79 3.37
N THR A 528 -0.64 -32.97 4.64
CA THR A 528 -1.56 -33.37 5.72
C THR A 528 -2.58 -32.27 6.05
N LEU A 529 -2.13 -31.01 6.14
CA LEU A 529 -3.01 -29.85 6.35
C LEU A 529 -4.01 -29.70 5.19
N LEU A 530 -3.52 -29.76 3.95
CA LEU A 530 -4.35 -29.67 2.74
C LEU A 530 -5.37 -30.80 2.67
N LEU A 531 -4.95 -32.04 2.95
CA LEU A 531 -5.85 -33.19 2.97
C LEU A 531 -6.93 -33.03 4.04
N THR A 532 -6.57 -32.58 5.23
CA THR A 532 -7.53 -32.36 6.33
C THR A 532 -8.58 -31.31 5.94
N ARG A 533 -8.18 -30.29 5.21
CA ARG A 533 -9.07 -29.25 4.70
C ARG A 533 -9.99 -29.75 3.59
N MET A 534 -9.45 -30.51 2.62
CA MET A 534 -10.16 -30.89 1.41
C MET A 534 -11.06 -32.13 1.57
N ARG A 535 -10.71 -33.03 2.50
CA ARG A 535 -11.49 -34.28 2.71
C ARG A 535 -12.90 -34.05 3.23
N ALA A 536 -13.15 -32.92 3.90
CA ALA A 536 -14.45 -32.64 4.51
C ALA A 536 -15.52 -32.30 3.45
N GLY A 537 -15.13 -31.85 2.23
CA GLY A 537 -16.06 -31.38 1.20
C GLY A 537 -17.00 -30.28 1.74
N GLU A 538 -16.65 -29.68 2.90
CA GLU A 538 -17.45 -28.67 3.57
C GLU A 538 -17.41 -27.40 2.75
N GLY A 539 -18.45 -27.20 1.96
CA GLY A 539 -18.59 -26.07 1.08
C GLY A 539 -18.72 -24.75 1.80
N SER A 540 -18.57 -23.70 1.04
CA SER A 540 -18.77 -22.34 1.52
C SER A 540 -20.25 -22.01 1.70
N ILE A 541 -20.55 -21.12 2.63
CA ILE A 541 -21.87 -20.55 2.84
C ILE A 541 -21.85 -19.11 2.35
N THR A 542 -22.68 -18.79 1.35
CA THR A 542 -22.87 -17.43 0.86
C THR A 542 -24.18 -16.87 1.40
N THR A 543 -24.11 -15.70 2.01
CA THR A 543 -25.26 -15.04 2.62
C THR A 543 -25.35 -13.60 2.13
N GLU A 544 -26.50 -13.23 1.56
CA GLU A 544 -26.85 -11.83 1.34
C GLU A 544 -27.64 -11.31 2.55
N TRP A 545 -27.25 -10.19 3.10
CA TRP A 545 -27.82 -9.65 4.31
C TRP A 545 -27.73 -8.12 4.38
N ARG A 546 -28.25 -7.53 5.44
CA ARG A 546 -28.28 -6.08 5.63
C ARG A 546 -26.91 -5.44 5.72
N GLY A 547 -25.87 -6.25 6.03
CA GLY A 547 -24.50 -5.81 6.12
C GLY A 547 -24.12 -5.14 7.44
N ASN A 548 -22.86 -5.32 7.80
CA ASN A 548 -22.19 -4.62 8.88
C ASN A 548 -20.73 -4.40 8.49
N PRO A 549 -20.29 -3.16 8.28
CA PRO A 549 -18.91 -2.88 7.85
C PRO A 549 -17.85 -3.23 8.91
N GLU A 550 -18.22 -3.66 10.11
CA GLU A 550 -17.29 -4.19 11.11
C GLU A 550 -16.88 -5.65 10.84
N LEU A 551 -17.58 -6.36 9.93
CA LEU A 551 -17.18 -7.69 9.51
C LEU A 551 -16.15 -7.57 8.38
N GLU A 552 -14.92 -7.92 8.68
CA GLU A 552 -13.77 -7.91 7.78
C GLU A 552 -13.43 -9.34 7.35
N THR A 553 -12.78 -9.49 6.20
CA THR A 553 -12.20 -10.78 5.78
C THR A 553 -11.16 -11.26 6.80
N GLY A 554 -11.04 -12.57 6.99
CA GLY A 554 -10.14 -13.16 8.00
C GLY A 554 -10.73 -13.24 9.41
N LEU A 555 -11.85 -12.57 9.73
CA LEU A 555 -12.56 -12.74 10.99
C LEU A 555 -13.47 -13.96 10.97
N THR A 556 -13.70 -14.58 12.12
CA THR A 556 -14.79 -15.57 12.26
C THR A 556 -16.05 -14.90 12.78
N TYR A 557 -17.22 -15.39 12.33
CA TYR A 557 -18.53 -14.89 12.74
C TYR A 557 -19.52 -16.03 12.89
N ASP A 558 -20.63 -15.76 13.59
CA ASP A 558 -21.71 -16.74 13.75
C ASP A 558 -22.79 -16.55 12.69
N CYS A 559 -23.21 -17.65 12.06
CA CYS A 559 -24.31 -17.65 11.10
C CYS A 559 -25.38 -18.65 11.58
N ILE A 560 -26.61 -18.17 11.71
CA ILE A 560 -27.77 -18.99 12.06
C ILE A 560 -28.66 -19.07 10.82
N ASP A 561 -28.92 -20.25 10.34
CA ASP A 561 -29.77 -20.47 9.18
C ASP A 561 -31.26 -20.31 9.51
N ARG A 562 -32.14 -20.49 8.49
CA ARG A 562 -33.59 -20.37 8.66
C ARG A 562 -34.21 -21.53 9.46
N PHE A 563 -33.47 -22.59 9.68
CA PHE A 563 -33.91 -23.78 10.45
C PHE A 563 -33.45 -23.70 11.91
N GLY A 564 -32.61 -22.74 12.25
CA GLY A 564 -32.07 -22.54 13.59
C GLY A 564 -30.69 -23.21 13.80
N ASP A 565 -30.12 -23.80 12.78
CA ASP A 565 -28.78 -24.37 12.86
C ASP A 565 -27.74 -23.27 12.88
N SER A 566 -26.80 -23.34 13.83
CA SER A 566 -25.72 -22.34 13.99
C SER A 566 -24.40 -22.90 13.51
N ALA A 567 -23.66 -22.09 12.75
CA ALA A 567 -22.31 -22.41 12.31
C ALA A 567 -21.38 -21.23 12.57
N LYS A 568 -20.15 -21.54 13.02
CA LYS A 568 -19.06 -20.58 13.09
C LYS A 568 -18.30 -20.59 11.77
N LEU A 569 -18.23 -19.44 11.11
CA LEU A 569 -17.69 -19.30 9.77
C LEU A 569 -16.48 -18.36 9.76
N LEU A 570 -15.45 -18.68 8.98
CA LEU A 570 -14.38 -17.77 8.63
C LEU A 570 -14.84 -16.92 7.44
N CYS A 571 -14.81 -15.62 7.55
CA CYS A 571 -15.15 -14.69 6.47
C CYS A 571 -14.04 -14.70 5.40
N GLU A 572 -14.33 -15.26 4.23
CA GLU A 572 -13.38 -15.34 3.11
C GLU A 572 -13.63 -14.31 2.01
N TYR A 573 -14.85 -13.78 1.96
CA TYR A 573 -15.24 -12.77 0.99
C TYR A 573 -16.35 -11.88 1.54
N ASN A 574 -16.24 -10.59 1.28
CA ASN A 574 -17.28 -9.60 1.49
C ASN A 574 -17.47 -8.77 0.23
N LYS A 575 -18.73 -8.50 -0.12
CA LYS A 575 -19.07 -7.49 -1.09
C LYS A 575 -20.06 -6.52 -0.48
N PHE A 576 -19.62 -5.28 -0.31
CA PHE A 576 -20.44 -4.17 0.16
C PHE A 576 -21.01 -3.42 -1.03
N THR A 577 -22.33 -3.27 -1.11
CA THR A 577 -23.00 -2.47 -2.14
C THR A 577 -23.77 -1.34 -1.44
N TYR A 578 -23.50 -0.11 -1.86
CA TYR A 578 -24.21 1.09 -1.43
C TYR A 578 -24.83 1.79 -2.64
N ASP A 579 -26.15 1.96 -2.62
CA ASP A 579 -26.98 2.63 -3.63
C ASP A 579 -28.10 3.47 -2.98
N GLY A 580 -27.80 4.12 -1.85
CA GLY A 580 -28.75 4.76 -0.93
C GLY A 580 -29.13 3.88 0.25
N GLY A 581 -28.75 2.61 0.23
CA GLY A 581 -28.84 1.63 1.31
C GLY A 581 -27.61 0.74 1.33
N LEU A 582 -27.42 -0.04 2.39
CA LEU A 582 -26.34 -1.02 2.47
C LEU A 582 -26.88 -2.43 2.26
N LYS A 583 -26.28 -3.16 1.33
CA LYS A 583 -26.39 -4.60 1.16
C LYS A 583 -25.00 -5.20 1.23
N GLN A 584 -24.86 -6.32 1.91
CA GLN A 584 -23.60 -7.07 1.98
C GLN A 584 -23.82 -8.52 1.56
N GLU A 585 -22.95 -9.01 0.71
CA GLU A 585 -22.79 -10.42 0.44
C GLU A 585 -21.55 -10.91 1.18
N THR A 586 -21.69 -11.98 1.96
CA THR A 586 -20.58 -12.57 2.72
C THR A 586 -20.50 -14.04 2.37
N ARG A 587 -19.30 -14.49 1.99
CA ARG A 587 -18.99 -15.92 1.85
C ARG A 587 -18.11 -16.34 3.02
N GLY A 588 -18.55 -17.35 3.71
CA GLY A 588 -17.82 -17.92 4.83
C GLY A 588 -17.64 -19.41 4.71
N ARG A 589 -16.53 -19.90 5.28
CA ARG A 589 -16.22 -21.33 5.39
C ARG A 589 -16.32 -21.76 6.86
N LYS A 590 -16.87 -22.93 7.11
CA LYS A 590 -16.87 -23.53 8.45
C LYS A 590 -15.45 -23.72 8.95
N LYS A 591 -15.22 -23.40 10.22
CA LYS A 591 -13.92 -23.52 10.90
C LYS A 591 -13.99 -24.49 12.08
#